data_af3017f488b24a52fa069cbfd049253e
#
_entry.id   af3017f488b24a52fa069cbfd049253e
#
_cell.length_a   1.000
_cell.length_b   1.000
_cell.length_c   1.000
_cell.angle_alpha   90.00
_cell.angle_beta   90.00
_cell.angle_gamma   90.00
#
_symmetry.space_group_name_H-M   'P 1'
#
loop_
_entity.id
_entity.type
_entity.pdbx_description
1 polymer ?
#
loop_
_entity_poly.entity_id
_entity_poly.type
_entity_poly.pdbx_seq_one_letter_code
_entity_poly.pdbx_strand_id
1 'polypeptide(L)'
;MSQPAVKRQRNTEMLRAPSVRDVGMSMLLLLAGRASVLGLFPFGVAFFASCFDKSIAYLGITVLSIALMTSAGSAVLTKYLVAALLFWIYTRFRNKENLVLDAACVGGAVMVGGLVFLIYTYVGAYDILMLFVESIVTSLMYIIFKKAHGLIANRKKRTQTAQDELISISVSVGVFITGLSGIVFPYNISLANIVSVYVVLCIALHGGIAAAGSGGLCIGFMSAMSSPSAVVTMGIFGISALFGNLLKSFGRFGVALGFLGGSAVALLYAGSASSLPVTIIETAIGAVLFVLTPNKVQGYIKSFFARSLKLETVSADVRVKEYLSMQLEKSAKAFKSLEECFSNASEKRLKSYNKDVASLFDEVADRVCEGCPNAVKCWQSDFTRTYRSIMLLLDTIETRGILEFTSVPNSFKDKCLRPDLFVVEFNHVYELYKKNLVRTGEAVTSRDLVARQYKEMSSLMDNGGKYMFRLYVQRGFGGNTYCRA
;
A
#
# COMPACT_ATOMS: atom_id res chain seq x y z
N MET A 1 -46.85 31.88 -13.63
CA MET A 1 -46.04 30.98 -12.81
C MET A 1 -44.74 31.72 -12.45
N SER A 2 -44.75 32.32 -11.26
CA SER A 2 -43.65 33.15 -10.72
C SER A 2 -42.65 32.23 -9.98
N GLN A 3 -41.38 32.25 -10.43
CA GLN A 3 -40.28 31.58 -9.71
C GLN A 3 -40.05 32.29 -8.37
N PRO A 4 -39.82 31.53 -7.28
CA PRO A 4 -39.48 32.15 -6.00
C PRO A 4 -38.03 32.64 -6.03
N ALA A 5 -37.85 33.91 -5.70
CA ALA A 5 -36.55 34.56 -5.54
C ALA A 5 -35.76 33.85 -4.42
N VAL A 6 -34.61 33.26 -4.79
CA VAL A 6 -33.63 32.75 -3.85
C VAL A 6 -33.06 33.93 -3.06
N LYS A 7 -33.52 34.07 -1.83
CA LYS A 7 -33.00 35.01 -0.84
C LYS A 7 -31.54 34.69 -0.55
N ARG A 8 -30.62 35.44 -1.18
CA ARG A 8 -29.18 35.42 -0.88
C ARG A 8 -29.01 35.90 0.57
N GLN A 9 -29.00 34.97 1.52
CA GLN A 9 -28.61 35.27 2.90
C GLN A 9 -27.18 35.83 2.87
N ARG A 10 -27.06 37.12 2.99
CA ARG A 10 -25.84 37.84 3.32
C ARG A 10 -25.56 37.51 4.78
N ASN A 11 -24.78 36.42 5.02
CA ASN A 11 -24.26 36.14 6.36
C ASN A 11 -23.32 37.31 6.73
N THR A 12 -23.84 38.23 7.51
CA THR A 12 -23.04 39.08 8.38
C THR A 12 -22.45 38.10 9.42
N GLU A 13 -21.22 37.61 9.16
CA GLU A 13 -20.46 36.83 10.11
C GLU A 13 -20.16 37.74 11.33
N MET A 14 -21.07 37.76 12.29
CA MET A 14 -20.82 38.35 13.63
C MET A 14 -19.62 37.60 14.25
N LEU A 15 -18.69 38.34 14.85
CA LEU A 15 -17.60 37.84 15.65
C LEU A 15 -18.19 36.86 16.71
N ARG A 16 -17.84 35.57 16.56
CA ARG A 16 -18.33 34.53 17.45
C ARG A 16 -17.50 34.52 18.72
N ALA A 17 -18.13 34.38 19.87
CA ALA A 17 -17.44 34.17 21.13
C ALA A 17 -16.61 32.86 21.08
N PRO A 18 -15.36 32.85 21.58
CA PRO A 18 -14.49 31.70 21.57
C PRO A 18 -15.07 30.54 22.39
N SER A 19 -15.09 29.34 21.80
CA SER A 19 -15.48 28.11 22.50
C SER A 19 -14.29 27.49 23.23
N VAL A 20 -14.53 26.54 24.14
CA VAL A 20 -13.45 25.79 24.82
C VAL A 20 -12.48 25.14 23.84
N ARG A 21 -12.98 24.70 22.69
CA ARG A 21 -12.16 24.17 21.61
C ARG A 21 -11.23 25.23 21.04
N ASP A 22 -11.72 26.44 20.82
CA ASP A 22 -10.95 27.54 20.25
C ASP A 22 -9.84 28.00 21.21
N VAL A 23 -10.06 27.90 22.50
CA VAL A 23 -9.03 28.14 23.54
C VAL A 23 -7.93 27.06 23.46
N GLY A 24 -8.30 25.78 23.30
CA GLY A 24 -7.34 24.70 23.12
C GLY A 24 -6.50 24.89 21.85
N MET A 25 -7.14 25.30 20.75
CA MET A 25 -6.46 25.59 19.48
C MET A 25 -5.51 26.80 19.57
N SER A 26 -5.92 27.82 20.37
CA SER A 26 -5.06 28.98 20.65
C SER A 26 -3.81 28.61 21.44
N MET A 27 -3.92 27.68 22.39
CA MET A 27 -2.76 27.16 23.12
C MET A 27 -1.78 26.39 22.22
N LEU A 28 -2.31 25.58 21.28
CA LEU A 28 -1.49 24.91 20.29
C LEU A 28 -0.85 25.89 19.30
N LEU A 29 -1.56 26.95 18.91
CA LEU A 29 -1.02 28.02 18.07
C LEU A 29 0.14 28.76 18.76
N LEU A 30 0.02 29.00 20.05
CA LEU A 30 1.08 29.63 20.85
C LEU A 30 2.36 28.76 20.80
N LEU A 31 2.24 27.44 20.94
CA LEU A 31 3.37 26.52 20.83
C LEU A 31 3.93 26.49 19.40
N ALA A 32 3.07 26.37 18.38
CA ALA A 32 3.48 26.35 16.98
C ALA A 32 4.19 27.66 16.57
N GLY A 33 3.72 28.81 17.08
CA GLY A 33 4.32 30.12 16.81
C GLY A 33 5.68 30.33 17.47
N ARG A 34 5.98 29.61 18.56
CA ARG A 34 7.30 29.60 19.22
C ARG A 34 8.27 28.61 18.59
N ALA A 35 7.78 27.63 17.84
CA ALA A 35 8.62 26.62 17.22
C ALA A 35 9.47 27.25 16.11
N SER A 36 10.78 27.13 16.20
CA SER A 36 11.75 27.64 15.22
C SER A 36 12.58 26.53 14.62
N VAL A 37 12.99 26.74 13.38
CA VAL A 37 13.92 25.88 12.64
C VAL A 37 14.94 26.77 11.96
N LEU A 38 16.23 26.64 12.31
CA LEU A 38 17.31 27.46 11.75
C LEU A 38 17.05 28.99 11.90
N GLY A 39 16.34 29.39 12.96
CA GLY A 39 15.96 30.79 13.19
C GLY A 39 14.72 31.28 12.43
N LEU A 40 14.05 30.41 11.65
CA LEU A 40 12.81 30.68 10.95
C LEU A 40 11.59 30.15 11.76
N PHE A 41 10.42 30.81 11.62
CA PHE A 41 9.20 30.46 12.37
C PHE A 41 8.01 30.11 11.44
N PRO A 42 8.16 29.13 10.55
CA PRO A 42 7.15 28.81 9.52
C PRO A 42 5.86 28.21 10.11
N PHE A 43 5.97 27.57 11.28
CA PHE A 43 4.90 26.74 11.83
C PHE A 43 3.70 27.51 12.34
N GLY A 44 3.92 28.70 12.91
CA GLY A 44 2.87 29.54 13.48
C GLY A 44 1.87 30.02 12.43
N VAL A 45 2.36 30.53 11.30
CA VAL A 45 1.52 30.97 10.19
C VAL A 45 0.80 29.79 9.52
N ALA A 46 1.49 28.67 9.33
CA ALA A 46 0.90 27.45 8.78
C ALA A 46 -0.24 26.91 9.64
N PHE A 47 -0.05 26.86 10.97
CA PHE A 47 -1.07 26.40 11.91
C PHE A 47 -2.25 27.37 11.98
N PHE A 48 -1.99 28.69 12.06
CA PHE A 48 -3.02 29.71 11.99
C PHE A 48 -3.89 29.54 10.75
N ALA A 49 -3.27 29.45 9.58
CA ALA A 49 -3.95 29.32 8.30
C ALA A 49 -4.80 28.04 8.20
N SER A 50 -4.37 26.95 8.85
CA SER A 50 -5.04 25.64 8.77
C SER A 50 -6.23 25.46 9.70
N CYS A 51 -6.22 26.13 10.85
CA CYS A 51 -7.11 25.81 11.97
C CYS A 51 -8.09 26.93 12.34
N PHE A 52 -7.81 28.19 11.99
CA PHE A 52 -8.65 29.32 12.36
C PHE A 52 -9.60 29.73 11.24
N ASP A 53 -10.90 29.69 11.53
CA ASP A 53 -11.95 30.12 10.61
C ASP A 53 -12.02 31.66 10.54
N LYS A 54 -12.66 32.19 9.49
CA LYS A 54 -12.82 33.63 9.23
C LYS A 54 -13.37 34.42 10.42
N SER A 55 -14.28 33.81 11.20
CA SER A 55 -14.96 34.46 12.34
C SER A 55 -14.07 34.55 13.59
N ILE A 56 -13.03 33.74 13.72
CA ILE A 56 -12.15 33.68 14.90
C ILE A 56 -10.69 34.05 14.56
N ALA A 57 -10.44 34.50 13.33
CA ALA A 57 -9.10 34.85 12.87
C ALA A 57 -8.40 35.92 13.71
N TYR A 58 -9.18 36.88 14.27
CA TYR A 58 -8.65 37.91 15.16
C TYR A 58 -7.95 37.32 16.39
N LEU A 59 -8.54 36.27 16.99
CA LEU A 59 -7.97 35.58 18.13
C LEU A 59 -6.70 34.81 17.73
N GLY A 60 -6.68 34.21 16.54
CA GLY A 60 -5.49 33.54 16.01
C GLY A 60 -4.35 34.55 15.76
N ILE A 61 -4.61 35.71 15.18
CA ILE A 61 -3.60 36.74 14.93
C ILE A 61 -3.02 37.28 16.24
N THR A 62 -3.86 37.54 17.25
CA THR A 62 -3.37 38.04 18.56
C THR A 62 -2.51 37.02 19.28
N VAL A 63 -2.90 35.73 19.28
CA VAL A 63 -2.11 34.65 19.88
C VAL A 63 -0.80 34.44 19.13
N LEU A 64 -0.83 34.47 17.81
CA LEU A 64 0.37 34.38 16.97
C LEU A 64 1.35 35.53 17.26
N SER A 65 0.81 36.77 17.41
CA SER A 65 1.63 37.92 17.78
C SER A 65 2.33 37.74 19.12
N ILE A 66 1.61 37.25 20.13
CA ILE A 66 2.17 36.98 21.47
C ILE A 66 3.26 35.88 21.36
N ALA A 67 3.00 34.81 20.62
CA ALA A 67 3.95 33.70 20.42
C ALA A 67 5.26 34.20 19.81
N LEU A 68 5.19 34.98 18.72
CA LEU A 68 6.35 35.53 18.03
C LEU A 68 7.10 36.57 18.85
N MET A 69 6.39 37.45 19.59
CA MET A 69 7.03 38.42 20.51
C MET A 69 7.89 37.71 21.53
N THR A 70 7.42 36.58 22.07
CA THR A 70 8.14 35.86 23.13
C THR A 70 9.30 35.01 22.62
N SER A 71 9.41 34.73 21.33
CA SER A 71 10.44 33.85 20.76
C SER A 71 11.36 34.52 19.72
N ALA A 72 10.83 35.39 18.86
CA ALA A 72 11.54 35.96 17.72
C ALA A 72 11.89 37.45 17.87
N GLY A 73 11.22 38.14 18.80
CA GLY A 73 11.38 39.58 18.97
C GLY A 73 10.56 40.41 17.95
N SER A 74 10.59 41.75 18.17
CA SER A 74 9.73 42.68 17.42
C SER A 74 10.05 42.81 15.92
N ALA A 75 11.31 42.65 15.54
CA ALA A 75 11.72 42.80 14.13
C ALA A 75 11.13 41.70 13.22
N VAL A 76 11.16 40.47 13.66
CA VAL A 76 10.68 39.30 12.88
C VAL A 76 9.16 39.20 12.91
N LEU A 77 8.53 39.78 13.94
CA LEU A 77 7.05 39.82 14.09
C LEU A 77 6.36 40.40 12.88
N THR A 78 6.88 41.52 12.31
CA THR A 78 6.28 42.22 11.17
C THR A 78 6.16 41.34 9.95
N LYS A 79 7.18 40.53 9.65
CA LYS A 79 7.21 39.57 8.54
C LYS A 79 6.02 38.59 8.58
N TYR A 80 5.81 37.93 9.72
CA TYR A 80 4.80 36.89 9.87
C TYR A 80 3.39 37.45 10.07
N LEU A 81 3.26 38.65 10.67
CA LEU A 81 1.98 39.34 10.74
C LEU A 81 1.48 39.78 9.39
N VAL A 82 2.34 40.33 8.52
CA VAL A 82 1.99 40.65 7.14
C VAL A 82 1.56 39.39 6.41
N ALA A 83 2.27 38.28 6.56
CA ALA A 83 1.90 37.00 5.96
C ALA A 83 0.52 36.49 6.45
N ALA A 84 0.26 36.54 7.75
CA ALA A 84 -1.00 36.12 8.35
C ALA A 84 -2.17 37.00 7.89
N LEU A 85 -1.97 38.32 7.80
CA LEU A 85 -2.97 39.26 7.31
C LEU A 85 -3.27 39.06 5.81
N LEU A 86 -2.24 38.88 4.98
CA LEU A 86 -2.41 38.58 3.56
C LEU A 86 -3.21 37.32 3.33
N PHE A 87 -2.89 36.24 4.09
CA PHE A 87 -3.66 35.01 4.01
C PHE A 87 -5.09 35.19 4.52
N TRP A 88 -5.32 35.94 5.58
CA TRP A 88 -6.66 36.25 6.08
C TRP A 88 -7.49 37.02 5.04
N ILE A 89 -6.91 38.02 4.39
CA ILE A 89 -7.54 38.77 3.28
C ILE A 89 -7.88 37.81 2.13
N TYR A 90 -6.93 36.93 1.72
CA TYR A 90 -7.18 35.91 0.70
C TYR A 90 -8.39 35.03 1.04
N THR A 91 -8.50 34.56 2.30
CA THR A 91 -9.63 33.72 2.72
C THR A 91 -10.97 34.46 2.64
N ARG A 92 -10.99 35.81 2.72
CA ARG A 92 -12.21 36.62 2.60
C ARG A 92 -12.79 36.58 1.17
N PHE A 93 -11.95 36.52 0.16
CA PHE A 93 -12.35 36.51 -1.25
C PHE A 93 -12.52 35.07 -1.81
N ARG A 94 -12.07 34.08 -1.08
CA ARG A 94 -12.13 32.69 -1.52
C ARG A 94 -13.55 32.11 -1.41
N ASN A 95 -14.05 31.53 -2.55
CA ASN A 95 -15.38 30.91 -2.59
C ASN A 95 -15.38 29.40 -2.28
N LYS A 96 -14.32 28.66 -2.60
CA LYS A 96 -14.20 27.20 -2.36
C LYS A 96 -12.84 26.87 -1.73
N GLU A 97 -12.83 25.93 -0.80
CA GLU A 97 -11.59 25.41 -0.23
C GLU A 97 -10.89 24.48 -1.23
N ASN A 98 -9.65 24.81 -1.54
CA ASN A 98 -8.78 23.96 -2.38
C ASN A 98 -7.43 23.80 -1.68
N LEU A 99 -7.16 22.58 -1.16
CA LEU A 99 -6.02 22.32 -0.30
C LEU A 99 -4.68 22.77 -0.91
N VAL A 100 -4.48 22.53 -2.20
CA VAL A 100 -3.21 22.84 -2.89
C VAL A 100 -3.06 24.34 -3.14
N LEU A 101 -4.14 25.00 -3.61
CA LEU A 101 -4.13 26.45 -3.83
C LEU A 101 -3.96 27.21 -2.51
N ASP A 102 -4.63 26.79 -1.45
CA ASP A 102 -4.51 27.40 -0.13
C ASP A 102 -3.09 27.26 0.42
N ALA A 103 -2.46 26.07 0.27
CA ALA A 103 -1.08 25.84 0.65
C ALA A 103 -0.11 26.78 -0.12
N ALA A 104 -0.30 26.92 -1.43
CA ALA A 104 0.50 27.81 -2.25
C ALA A 104 0.30 29.29 -1.85
N CYS A 105 -0.92 29.68 -1.51
CA CYS A 105 -1.23 31.04 -1.05
C CYS A 105 -0.60 31.35 0.32
N VAL A 106 -0.56 30.38 1.25
CA VAL A 106 0.12 30.55 2.54
C VAL A 106 1.61 30.75 2.35
N GLY A 107 2.25 29.92 1.53
CA GLY A 107 3.67 30.08 1.20
C GLY A 107 3.97 31.39 0.49
N GLY A 108 3.12 31.76 -0.50
CA GLY A 108 3.21 33.04 -1.19
C GLY A 108 3.06 34.23 -0.25
N ALA A 109 2.16 34.16 0.73
CA ALA A 109 2.01 35.22 1.74
C ALA A 109 3.27 35.36 2.61
N VAL A 110 3.92 34.25 3.01
CA VAL A 110 5.20 34.29 3.73
C VAL A 110 6.31 34.84 2.86
N MET A 111 6.33 34.49 1.56
CA MET A 111 7.29 35.03 0.60
C MET A 111 7.16 36.54 0.48
N VAL A 112 5.94 37.06 0.30
CA VAL A 112 5.67 38.51 0.20
C VAL A 112 6.01 39.23 1.51
N GLY A 113 5.58 38.70 2.65
CA GLY A 113 5.92 39.24 3.98
C GLY A 113 7.42 39.30 4.23
N GLY A 114 8.14 38.24 3.81
CA GLY A 114 9.59 38.18 3.89
C GLY A 114 10.30 39.16 2.96
N LEU A 115 9.84 39.32 1.71
CA LEU A 115 10.37 40.33 0.79
C LEU A 115 10.18 41.75 1.32
N VAL A 116 9.00 42.07 1.89
CA VAL A 116 8.76 43.36 2.55
C VAL A 116 9.75 43.58 3.70
N PHE A 117 10.03 42.53 4.49
CA PHE A 117 10.99 42.62 5.57
C PHE A 117 12.42 42.84 5.07
N LEU A 118 12.82 42.15 3.99
CA LEU A 118 14.16 42.30 3.39
C LEU A 118 14.45 43.69 2.81
N ILE A 119 13.40 44.43 2.38
CA ILE A 119 13.54 45.82 1.90
C ILE A 119 14.08 46.75 2.99
N TYR A 120 13.75 46.44 4.28
CA TYR A 120 14.21 47.23 5.44
C TYR A 120 15.50 46.74 6.06
N THR A 121 15.98 45.54 5.64
CA THR A 121 17.22 44.93 6.13
C THR A 121 18.18 44.72 4.99
N TYR A 122 19.52 44.68 5.27
CA TYR A 122 20.49 44.37 4.21
C TYR A 122 20.25 42.99 3.61
N VAL A 123 20.10 42.93 2.29
CA VAL A 123 19.75 41.70 1.56
C VAL A 123 21.00 40.94 1.16
N GLY A 124 21.20 39.74 1.74
CA GLY A 124 22.19 38.77 1.26
C GLY A 124 21.49 37.70 0.35
N ALA A 125 22.24 37.13 -0.57
CA ALA A 125 21.74 36.00 -1.38
C ALA A 125 21.28 34.81 -0.51
N TYR A 126 21.93 34.63 0.64
CA TYR A 126 21.53 33.62 1.63
C TYR A 126 20.15 33.86 2.21
N ASP A 127 19.78 35.12 2.50
CA ASP A 127 18.49 35.46 3.09
C ASP A 127 17.34 35.21 2.11
N ILE A 128 17.55 35.45 0.81
CA ILE A 128 16.57 35.14 -0.24
C ILE A 128 16.36 33.63 -0.38
N LEU A 129 17.45 32.84 -0.35
CA LEU A 129 17.38 31.37 -0.38
C LEU A 129 16.62 30.83 0.83
N MET A 130 16.94 31.34 2.03
CA MET A 130 16.25 30.94 3.26
C MET A 130 14.77 31.32 3.24
N LEU A 131 14.39 32.45 2.70
CA LEU A 131 13.02 32.86 2.52
C LEU A 131 12.27 31.91 1.58
N PHE A 132 12.89 31.46 0.51
CA PHE A 132 12.30 30.50 -0.43
C PHE A 132 12.08 29.14 0.26
N VAL A 133 13.08 28.64 1.00
CA VAL A 133 12.94 27.41 1.79
C VAL A 133 11.81 27.53 2.82
N GLU A 134 11.75 28.65 3.52
CA GLU A 134 10.70 28.92 4.49
C GLU A 134 9.31 28.91 3.89
N SER A 135 9.12 29.52 2.73
CA SER A 135 7.86 29.52 2.00
C SER A 135 7.40 28.09 1.64
N ILE A 136 8.32 27.24 1.17
CA ILE A 136 8.04 25.83 0.87
C ILE A 136 7.65 25.07 2.15
N VAL A 137 8.43 25.22 3.21
CA VAL A 137 8.18 24.54 4.50
C VAL A 137 6.82 24.96 5.06
N THR A 138 6.49 26.24 5.01
CA THR A 138 5.18 26.76 5.48
C THR A 138 4.03 26.16 4.68
N SER A 139 4.16 26.04 3.34
CA SER A 139 3.16 25.41 2.48
C SER A 139 2.94 23.94 2.81
N LEU A 140 4.02 23.19 3.02
CA LEU A 140 3.95 21.77 3.40
C LEU A 140 3.32 21.60 4.77
N MET A 141 3.71 22.43 5.75
CA MET A 141 3.18 22.36 7.10
C MET A 141 1.69 22.75 7.17
N TYR A 142 1.23 23.65 6.32
CA TYR A 142 -0.20 23.95 6.18
C TYR A 142 -1.00 22.69 5.81
N ILE A 143 -0.52 21.90 4.84
CA ILE A 143 -1.20 20.65 4.42
C ILE A 143 -1.24 19.64 5.58
N ILE A 144 -0.11 19.50 6.30
CA ILE A 144 0.01 18.59 7.44
C ILE A 144 -0.97 18.99 8.56
N PHE A 145 -0.98 20.26 8.98
CA PHE A 145 -1.87 20.74 10.01
C PHE A 145 -3.35 20.68 9.60
N LYS A 146 -3.69 20.96 8.34
CA LYS A 146 -5.07 20.86 7.85
C LYS A 146 -5.58 19.42 7.88
N LYS A 147 -4.73 18.45 7.51
CA LYS A 147 -5.05 17.01 7.63
C LYS A 147 -5.21 16.60 9.10
N ALA A 148 -4.29 16.99 9.98
CA ALA A 148 -4.35 16.70 11.41
C ALA A 148 -5.60 17.31 12.07
N HIS A 149 -5.94 18.56 11.74
CA HIS A 149 -7.14 19.25 12.24
C HIS A 149 -8.43 18.55 11.77
N GLY A 150 -8.49 18.14 10.51
CA GLY A 150 -9.64 17.43 9.94
C GLY A 150 -9.99 16.14 10.69
N LEU A 151 -8.99 15.42 11.21
CA LEU A 151 -9.18 14.23 12.04
C LEU A 151 -9.78 14.53 13.41
N ILE A 152 -9.30 15.59 14.06
CA ILE A 152 -9.79 16.00 15.37
C ILE A 152 -11.24 16.52 15.26
N ALA A 153 -11.56 17.23 14.16
CA ALA A 153 -12.87 17.81 13.92
C ALA A 153 -13.95 16.78 13.52
N ASN A 154 -13.63 15.80 12.68
CA ASN A 154 -14.57 14.85 12.09
C ASN A 154 -14.56 13.45 12.74
N ARG A 155 -14.27 13.36 14.02
CA ARG A 155 -14.09 12.12 14.79
C ARG A 155 -15.23 11.09 14.69
N LYS A 156 -16.47 11.51 14.36
CA LYS A 156 -17.67 10.65 14.33
C LYS A 156 -18.01 10.03 12.97
N LYS A 157 -17.42 10.45 11.85
CA LYS A 157 -17.88 10.07 10.50
C LYS A 157 -16.95 9.15 9.69
N ARG A 158 -15.73 8.85 10.15
CA ARG A 158 -14.79 8.02 9.39
C ARG A 158 -14.35 6.77 10.15
N THR A 159 -14.54 5.62 9.52
CA THR A 159 -14.11 4.31 10.03
C THR A 159 -12.66 3.96 9.65
N GLN A 160 -12.04 4.71 8.76
CA GLN A 160 -10.67 4.48 8.30
C GLN A 160 -9.87 5.79 8.34
N THR A 161 -8.80 5.80 9.12
CA THR A 161 -7.81 6.87 9.16
C THR A 161 -6.70 6.50 8.16
N ALA A 162 -6.43 7.33 7.16
CA ALA A 162 -5.34 7.09 6.23
C ALA A 162 -3.97 7.18 6.95
N GLN A 163 -2.98 6.44 6.50
CA GLN A 163 -1.61 6.50 7.06
C GLN A 163 -1.07 7.94 7.09
N ASP A 164 -1.38 8.73 6.06
CA ASP A 164 -1.02 10.14 5.95
C ASP A 164 -1.53 11.00 7.10
N GLU A 165 -2.68 10.65 7.67
CA GLU A 165 -3.31 11.37 8.77
C GLU A 165 -2.57 11.13 10.08
N LEU A 166 -2.08 9.89 10.30
CA LEU A 166 -1.27 9.54 11.47
C LEU A 166 0.09 10.23 11.42
N ILE A 167 0.73 10.25 10.26
CA ILE A 167 1.98 10.98 10.03
C ILE A 167 1.77 12.47 10.33
N SER A 168 0.67 13.04 9.85
CA SER A 168 0.33 14.45 10.08
C SER A 168 0.17 14.79 11.56
N ILE A 169 -0.46 13.92 12.35
CA ILE A 169 -0.57 14.11 13.81
C ILE A 169 0.82 14.01 14.46
N SER A 170 1.62 13.00 14.09
CA SER A 170 2.94 12.79 14.68
C SER A 170 3.86 13.98 14.44
N VAL A 171 3.89 14.51 13.23
CA VAL A 171 4.66 15.72 12.89
C VAL A 171 4.14 16.93 13.65
N SER A 172 2.81 17.09 13.75
CA SER A 172 2.21 18.22 14.53
C SER A 172 2.62 18.17 15.99
N VAL A 173 2.61 16.99 16.62
CA VAL A 173 3.07 16.81 18.00
C VAL A 173 4.57 17.18 18.13
N GLY A 174 5.41 16.76 17.18
CA GLY A 174 6.82 17.15 17.15
C GLY A 174 7.02 18.67 17.10
N VAL A 175 6.25 19.38 16.26
CA VAL A 175 6.29 20.86 16.20
C VAL A 175 5.87 21.52 17.52
N PHE A 176 4.83 21.01 18.19
CA PHE A 176 4.42 21.56 19.49
C PHE A 176 5.49 21.34 20.56
N ILE A 177 6.18 20.22 20.53
CA ILE A 177 7.32 19.96 21.43
C ILE A 177 8.46 20.95 21.15
N THR A 178 8.79 21.19 19.85
CA THR A 178 9.80 22.20 19.48
C THR A 178 9.43 23.59 20.01
N GLY A 179 8.13 23.94 20.02
CA GLY A 179 7.66 25.20 20.59
C GLY A 179 7.88 25.37 22.10
N LEU A 180 8.13 24.27 22.82
CA LEU A 180 8.48 24.29 24.25
C LEU A 180 9.99 24.55 24.49
N SER A 181 10.86 24.48 23.47
CA SER A 181 12.32 24.58 23.61
C SER A 181 12.79 25.89 24.25
N GLY A 182 12.03 26.98 24.08
CA GLY A 182 12.31 28.27 24.71
C GLY A 182 11.96 28.38 26.19
N ILE A 183 11.40 27.34 26.79
CA ILE A 183 11.06 27.33 28.25
C ILE A 183 12.14 26.53 28.96
N VAL A 184 13.06 27.26 29.56
CA VAL A 184 14.21 26.70 30.28
C VAL A 184 14.05 27.02 31.78
N PHE A 185 14.14 25.98 32.60
CA PHE A 185 14.12 26.10 34.08
C PHE A 185 15.54 26.43 34.61
N PRO A 186 15.67 26.82 35.89
CA PRO A 186 16.97 26.93 36.54
C PRO A 186 17.81 25.66 36.30
N TYR A 187 19.12 25.82 36.26
CA TYR A 187 20.09 24.77 35.90
C TYR A 187 20.06 24.29 34.44
N ASN A 188 19.52 25.10 33.51
CA ASN A 188 19.50 24.82 32.08
C ASN A 188 18.63 23.59 31.68
N ILE A 189 17.63 23.25 32.49
CA ILE A 189 16.70 22.15 32.26
C ILE A 189 15.65 22.58 31.24
N SER A 190 15.56 21.91 30.09
CA SER A 190 14.59 22.21 29.03
C SER A 190 13.27 21.46 29.22
N LEU A 191 12.15 22.20 29.25
CA LEU A 191 10.81 21.60 29.28
C LEU A 191 10.56 20.73 28.04
N ALA A 192 11.07 21.13 26.87
CA ALA A 192 10.91 20.37 25.64
C ALA A 192 11.51 18.96 25.75
N ASN A 193 12.69 18.81 26.35
CA ASN A 193 13.34 17.53 26.54
C ASN A 193 12.56 16.63 27.49
N ILE A 194 12.05 17.17 28.60
CA ILE A 194 11.22 16.41 29.55
C ILE A 194 9.96 15.88 28.87
N VAL A 195 9.27 16.73 28.12
CA VAL A 195 8.05 16.33 27.39
C VAL A 195 8.40 15.33 26.27
N SER A 196 9.52 15.51 25.58
CA SER A 196 10.01 14.57 24.56
C SER A 196 10.23 13.18 25.13
N VAL A 197 10.94 13.09 26.27
CA VAL A 197 11.17 11.82 26.99
C VAL A 197 9.85 11.17 27.36
N TYR A 198 8.92 11.93 27.94
CA TYR A 198 7.60 11.44 28.31
C TYR A 198 6.84 10.83 27.11
N VAL A 199 6.79 11.55 25.99
CA VAL A 199 6.10 11.09 24.77
C VAL A 199 6.78 9.86 24.18
N VAL A 200 8.11 9.82 24.14
CA VAL A 200 8.86 8.65 23.63
C VAL A 200 8.65 7.43 24.51
N LEU A 201 8.60 7.58 25.84
CA LEU A 201 8.27 6.48 26.76
C LEU A 201 6.84 5.95 26.54
N CYS A 202 5.88 6.83 26.26
CA CYS A 202 4.52 6.41 25.89
C CYS A 202 4.51 5.61 24.58
N ILE A 203 5.29 6.02 23.57
CA ILE A 203 5.44 5.30 22.30
C ILE A 203 6.14 3.96 22.54
N ALA A 204 7.21 3.93 23.34
CA ALA A 204 7.97 2.71 23.65
C ALA A 204 7.10 1.66 24.38
N LEU A 205 6.19 2.10 25.27
CA LEU A 205 5.29 1.17 25.98
C LEU A 205 4.20 0.60 25.07
N HIS A 206 3.58 1.42 24.21
CA HIS A 206 2.36 1.08 23.48
C HIS A 206 2.55 0.84 21.98
N GLY A 207 3.62 1.39 21.37
CA GLY A 207 3.80 1.45 19.91
C GLY A 207 4.51 0.26 19.29
N GLY A 208 5.15 -0.63 20.06
CA GLY A 208 6.00 -1.70 19.53
C GLY A 208 7.39 -1.21 19.12
N ILE A 209 8.29 -2.16 18.73
CA ILE A 209 9.73 -1.88 18.54
C ILE A 209 10.01 -0.89 17.39
N ALA A 210 9.32 -1.07 16.26
CA ALA A 210 9.50 -0.19 15.10
C ALA A 210 9.04 1.25 15.39
N ALA A 211 7.85 1.40 16.03
CA ALA A 211 7.32 2.70 16.40
C ALA A 211 8.16 3.37 17.51
N ALA A 212 8.70 2.60 18.46
CA ALA A 212 9.59 3.11 19.49
C ALA A 212 10.88 3.70 18.88
N GLY A 213 11.55 2.95 18.02
CA GLY A 213 12.77 3.41 17.35
C GLY A 213 12.52 4.62 16.47
N SER A 214 11.58 4.53 15.52
CA SER A 214 11.27 5.65 14.62
C SER A 214 10.71 6.87 15.35
N GLY A 215 9.82 6.67 16.33
CA GLY A 215 9.28 7.75 17.15
C GLY A 215 10.35 8.43 18.00
N GLY A 216 11.27 7.66 18.59
CA GLY A 216 12.41 8.20 19.33
C GLY A 216 13.32 9.06 18.44
N LEU A 217 13.68 8.56 17.25
CA LEU A 217 14.47 9.33 16.26
C LEU A 217 13.76 10.62 15.84
N CYS A 218 12.49 10.57 15.48
CA CYS A 218 11.72 11.74 15.04
C CYS A 218 11.58 12.78 16.14
N ILE A 219 11.20 12.38 17.36
CA ILE A 219 11.01 13.30 18.48
C ILE A 219 12.37 13.87 18.92
N GLY A 220 13.42 13.05 19.00
CA GLY A 220 14.76 13.51 19.31
C GLY A 220 15.29 14.54 18.32
N PHE A 221 15.05 14.34 17.03
CA PHE A 221 15.37 15.32 16.00
C PHE A 221 14.59 16.62 16.19
N MET A 222 13.25 16.51 16.35
CA MET A 222 12.37 17.68 16.51
C MET A 222 12.69 18.49 17.77
N SER A 223 13.01 17.84 18.90
CA SER A 223 13.31 18.52 20.17
C SER A 223 14.61 19.33 20.08
N ALA A 224 15.55 18.93 19.26
CA ALA A 224 16.84 19.56 19.11
C ALA A 224 17.03 20.31 17.78
N MET A 225 15.97 20.46 16.98
CA MET A 225 16.02 21.01 15.62
C MET A 225 16.59 22.45 15.53
N SER A 226 16.51 23.19 16.63
CA SER A 226 17.08 24.53 16.75
C SER A 226 18.55 24.53 17.19
N SER A 227 19.16 23.36 17.45
CA SER A 227 20.53 23.24 17.96
C SER A 227 21.44 22.46 16.99
N PRO A 228 22.75 22.73 16.97
CA PRO A 228 23.73 21.97 16.18
C PRO A 228 23.82 20.49 16.58
N SER A 229 23.38 20.14 17.78
CA SER A 229 23.41 18.77 18.32
C SER A 229 22.20 17.91 17.93
N ALA A 230 21.34 18.36 17.01
CA ALA A 230 20.10 17.67 16.64
C ALA A 230 20.31 16.20 16.22
N VAL A 231 21.37 15.92 15.45
CA VAL A 231 21.69 14.57 14.99
C VAL A 231 22.09 13.65 16.15
N VAL A 232 22.86 14.16 17.09
CA VAL A 232 23.30 13.42 18.29
C VAL A 232 22.10 13.11 19.18
N THR A 233 21.27 14.11 19.45
CA THR A 233 20.04 13.97 20.26
C THR A 233 19.08 12.99 19.62
N MET A 234 18.91 13.02 18.30
CA MET A 234 18.13 12.03 17.54
C MET A 234 18.61 10.60 17.81
N GLY A 235 19.94 10.37 17.76
CA GLY A 235 20.53 9.07 18.03
C GLY A 235 20.28 8.61 19.47
N ILE A 236 20.49 9.49 20.44
CA ILE A 236 20.26 9.20 21.87
C ILE A 236 18.81 8.78 22.11
N PHE A 237 17.84 9.55 21.63
CA PHE A 237 16.42 9.24 21.84
C PHE A 237 16.00 7.96 21.12
N GLY A 238 16.52 7.70 19.90
CA GLY A 238 16.22 6.49 19.14
C GLY A 238 16.72 5.22 19.84
N ILE A 239 17.97 5.20 20.27
CA ILE A 239 18.59 4.09 21.02
C ILE A 239 17.85 3.88 22.34
N SER A 240 17.64 4.95 23.12
CA SER A 240 16.95 4.89 24.40
C SER A 240 15.54 4.34 24.28
N ALA A 241 14.81 4.72 23.22
CA ALA A 241 13.46 4.21 22.97
C ALA A 241 13.42 2.71 22.65
N LEU A 242 14.42 2.21 21.92
CA LEU A 242 14.57 0.78 21.63
C LEU A 242 14.84 0.00 22.92
N PHE A 243 15.78 0.44 23.76
CA PHE A 243 16.06 -0.18 25.04
C PHE A 243 14.85 -0.16 25.97
N GLY A 244 14.09 0.96 26.00
CA GLY A 244 12.84 1.06 26.72
C GLY A 244 11.82 0.03 26.25
N ASN A 245 11.63 -0.12 24.95
CA ASN A 245 10.69 -1.10 24.39
C ASN A 245 11.13 -2.55 24.64
N LEU A 246 12.42 -2.86 24.66
CA LEU A 246 12.92 -4.20 24.99
C LEU A 246 12.49 -4.64 26.40
N LEU A 247 12.49 -3.72 27.36
CA LEU A 247 12.10 -3.99 28.75
C LEU A 247 10.61 -3.78 29.03
N LYS A 248 9.77 -3.64 28.01
CA LYS A 248 8.31 -3.42 28.19
C LYS A 248 7.56 -4.54 28.90
N SER A 249 8.10 -5.77 28.91
CA SER A 249 7.53 -6.90 29.64
C SER A 249 7.46 -6.65 31.15
N PHE A 250 8.36 -5.82 31.68
CA PHE A 250 8.37 -5.38 33.09
C PHE A 250 7.45 -4.16 33.36
N GLY A 251 6.57 -3.84 32.39
CA GLY A 251 5.64 -2.72 32.52
C GLY A 251 6.31 -1.36 32.44
N ARG A 252 5.71 -0.34 33.10
CA ARG A 252 6.18 1.05 33.05
C ARG A 252 7.57 1.24 33.62
N PHE A 253 7.87 0.57 34.73
CA PHE A 253 9.19 0.64 35.37
C PHE A 253 10.27 0.08 34.45
N GLY A 254 9.99 -1.04 33.78
CA GLY A 254 10.93 -1.61 32.82
C GLY A 254 11.22 -0.69 31.65
N VAL A 255 10.18 -0.07 31.08
CA VAL A 255 10.35 0.90 29.99
C VAL A 255 11.17 2.12 30.42
N ALA A 256 10.89 2.66 31.61
CA ALA A 256 11.64 3.80 32.16
C ALA A 256 13.10 3.45 32.43
N LEU A 257 13.39 2.32 33.07
CA LEU A 257 14.75 1.84 33.32
C LEU A 257 15.52 1.54 32.03
N GLY A 258 14.84 0.90 31.06
CA GLY A 258 15.43 0.64 29.74
C GLY A 258 15.81 1.92 29.02
N PHE A 259 14.94 2.91 29.04
CA PHE A 259 15.20 4.23 28.43
C PHE A 259 16.37 4.95 29.11
N LEU A 260 16.40 4.98 30.43
CA LEU A 260 17.51 5.56 31.20
C LEU A 260 18.84 4.86 30.91
N GLY A 261 18.84 3.51 30.91
CA GLY A 261 20.03 2.72 30.55
C GLY A 261 20.50 2.98 29.12
N GLY A 262 19.57 2.99 28.16
CA GLY A 262 19.87 3.29 26.76
C GLY A 262 20.41 4.72 26.57
N SER A 263 19.84 5.70 27.28
CA SER A 263 20.31 7.10 27.23
C SER A 263 21.71 7.25 27.85
N ALA A 264 21.99 6.57 28.96
CA ALA A 264 23.31 6.56 29.57
C ALA A 264 24.38 5.99 28.63
N VAL A 265 24.12 4.83 28.00
CA VAL A 265 25.03 4.21 27.00
C VAL A 265 25.24 5.13 25.81
N ALA A 266 24.16 5.69 25.24
CA ALA A 266 24.26 6.55 24.09
C ALA A 266 25.02 7.86 24.37
N LEU A 267 24.83 8.45 25.56
CA LEU A 267 25.53 9.66 26.01
C LEU A 267 27.04 9.37 26.23
N LEU A 268 27.40 8.25 26.84
CA LEU A 268 28.81 7.86 26.98
C LEU A 268 29.52 7.72 25.63
N TYR A 269 28.80 7.15 24.65
CA TYR A 269 29.35 7.01 23.29
C TYR A 269 29.48 8.36 22.56
N ALA A 270 28.52 9.27 22.78
CA ALA A 270 28.53 10.59 22.15
C ALA A 270 29.65 11.53 22.64
N GLY A 271 30.34 11.16 23.69
CA GLY A 271 31.53 11.90 24.21
C GLY A 271 31.23 13.32 24.75
N SER A 272 29.96 13.67 25.02
CA SER A 272 29.50 15.01 25.43
C SER A 272 29.55 15.16 26.95
N ALA A 273 30.73 15.08 27.55
CA ALA A 273 30.88 15.04 29.02
C ALA A 273 30.30 16.30 29.73
N SER A 274 30.29 17.46 29.11
CA SER A 274 29.82 18.70 29.72
C SER A 274 28.30 18.81 29.84
N SER A 275 27.52 18.18 28.95
CA SER A 275 26.06 18.20 28.94
C SER A 275 25.42 16.99 29.63
N LEU A 276 26.22 15.99 30.02
CA LEU A 276 25.75 14.73 30.63
C LEU A 276 24.84 14.95 31.87
N PRO A 277 25.18 15.78 32.87
CA PRO A 277 24.37 15.88 34.06
C PRO A 277 22.97 16.42 33.78
N VAL A 278 22.87 17.44 32.92
CA VAL A 278 21.59 18.09 32.60
C VAL A 278 20.68 17.13 31.83
N THR A 279 21.21 16.44 30.85
CA THR A 279 20.45 15.48 30.04
C THR A 279 19.96 14.28 30.86
N ILE A 280 20.77 13.79 31.82
CA ILE A 280 20.38 12.71 32.73
C ILE A 280 19.25 13.18 33.67
N ILE A 281 19.32 14.40 34.19
CA ILE A 281 18.27 14.98 35.05
C ILE A 281 16.98 15.13 34.27
N GLU A 282 17.00 15.66 33.05
CA GLU A 282 15.81 15.81 32.18
C GLU A 282 15.16 14.46 31.87
N THR A 283 15.97 13.45 31.54
CA THR A 283 15.47 12.09 31.28
C THR A 283 14.90 11.44 32.53
N ALA A 284 15.51 11.64 33.68
CA ALA A 284 15.01 11.11 34.97
C ALA A 284 13.68 11.77 35.36
N ILE A 285 13.54 13.09 35.21
CA ILE A 285 12.27 13.81 35.48
C ILE A 285 11.18 13.30 34.54
N GLY A 286 11.46 13.20 33.23
CA GLY A 286 10.52 12.67 32.24
C GLY A 286 10.08 11.22 32.55
N ALA A 287 11.01 10.37 32.97
CA ALA A 287 10.75 8.99 33.37
C ALA A 287 9.88 8.90 34.64
N VAL A 288 10.16 9.74 35.64
CA VAL A 288 9.34 9.79 36.86
C VAL A 288 7.92 10.27 36.55
N LEU A 289 7.75 11.32 35.76
CA LEU A 289 6.43 11.78 35.30
C LEU A 289 5.68 10.69 34.57
N PHE A 290 6.34 9.92 33.73
CA PHE A 290 5.74 8.79 33.00
C PHE A 290 5.27 7.68 33.94
N VAL A 291 6.05 7.30 34.92
CA VAL A 291 5.69 6.27 35.91
C VAL A 291 4.52 6.73 36.79
N LEU A 292 4.52 8.00 37.21
CA LEU A 292 3.46 8.59 38.05
C LEU A 292 2.14 8.84 37.29
N THR A 293 2.13 8.74 35.94
CA THR A 293 0.92 9.01 35.15
C THR A 293 -0.23 8.08 35.54
N PRO A 294 -1.45 8.64 35.86
CA PRO A 294 -2.61 7.86 36.24
C PRO A 294 -3.03 6.83 35.17
N ASN A 295 -3.56 5.68 35.61
CA ASN A 295 -4.01 4.60 34.71
C ASN A 295 -5.08 5.05 33.71
N LYS A 296 -5.92 6.04 34.08
CA LYS A 296 -6.94 6.60 33.18
C LYS A 296 -6.30 7.28 31.95
N VAL A 297 -5.28 8.10 32.15
CA VAL A 297 -4.56 8.80 31.08
C VAL A 297 -3.84 7.79 30.19
N GLN A 298 -3.17 6.81 30.79
CA GLN A 298 -2.51 5.72 30.07
C GLN A 298 -3.52 4.90 29.22
N GLY A 299 -4.74 4.70 29.70
CA GLY A 299 -5.82 4.05 28.97
C GLY A 299 -6.21 4.80 27.69
N TYR A 300 -6.27 6.15 27.76
CA TYR A 300 -6.52 6.99 26.57
C TYR A 300 -5.36 6.90 25.57
N ILE A 301 -4.12 6.97 26.04
CA ILE A 301 -2.91 6.84 25.20
C ILE A 301 -2.89 5.45 24.54
N LYS A 302 -3.09 4.38 25.31
CA LYS A 302 -3.18 3.00 24.78
C LYS A 302 -4.25 2.86 23.71
N SER A 303 -5.44 3.45 23.92
CA SER A 303 -6.53 3.38 22.94
C SER A 303 -6.21 4.14 21.65
N PHE A 304 -5.44 5.22 21.74
CA PHE A 304 -4.96 5.97 20.57
C PHE A 304 -3.97 5.14 19.76
N PHE A 305 -2.94 4.57 20.41
CA PHE A 305 -1.96 3.70 19.73
C PHE A 305 -2.57 2.41 19.23
N ALA A 306 -3.49 1.78 19.96
CA ALA A 306 -4.16 0.56 19.51
C ALA A 306 -4.99 0.78 18.24
N ARG A 307 -5.60 1.95 18.08
CA ARG A 307 -6.28 2.32 16.83
C ARG A 307 -5.28 2.48 15.69
N SER A 308 -4.17 3.15 15.92
CA SER A 308 -3.12 3.39 14.93
C SER A 308 -2.48 2.08 14.47
N LEU A 309 -2.11 1.19 15.41
CA LEU A 309 -1.53 -0.12 15.11
C LEU A 309 -2.53 -1.09 14.45
N LYS A 310 -3.81 -1.08 14.85
CA LYS A 310 -4.84 -1.88 14.18
C LYS A 310 -5.06 -1.47 12.73
N LEU A 311 -4.91 -0.19 12.43
CA LEU A 311 -5.00 0.35 11.08
C LEU A 311 -3.79 -0.07 10.22
N GLU A 312 -2.61 -0.11 10.80
CA GLU A 312 -1.39 -0.53 10.10
C GLU A 312 -1.41 -2.03 9.79
N THR A 313 -1.81 -2.87 10.74
CA THR A 313 -1.97 -4.32 10.53
C THR A 313 -3.10 -4.63 9.54
N VAL A 314 -4.25 -3.95 9.63
CA VAL A 314 -5.37 -4.13 8.70
C VAL A 314 -4.98 -3.68 7.29
N SER A 315 -4.26 -2.57 7.13
CA SER A 315 -3.84 -2.08 5.80
C SER A 315 -2.73 -2.94 5.17
N ALA A 316 -1.86 -3.53 5.98
CA ALA A 316 -0.85 -4.50 5.53
C ALA A 316 -1.52 -5.83 5.13
N ASP A 317 -2.40 -6.36 5.97
CA ASP A 317 -3.18 -7.57 5.69
C ASP A 317 -4.04 -7.43 4.42
N VAL A 318 -4.63 -6.27 4.21
CA VAL A 318 -5.43 -5.95 3.00
C VAL A 318 -4.55 -5.98 1.76
N ARG A 319 -3.40 -5.30 1.78
CA ARG A 319 -2.47 -5.27 0.63
C ARG A 319 -1.90 -6.65 0.31
N VAL A 320 -1.54 -7.43 1.33
CA VAL A 320 -1.05 -8.80 1.14
C VAL A 320 -2.15 -9.69 0.55
N LYS A 321 -3.39 -9.60 1.03
CA LYS A 321 -4.52 -10.37 0.50
C LYS A 321 -4.88 -9.97 -0.93
N GLU A 322 -4.89 -8.68 -1.23
CA GLU A 322 -5.12 -8.17 -2.58
C GLU A 322 -4.03 -8.65 -3.56
N TYR A 323 -2.77 -8.56 -3.15
CA TYR A 323 -1.65 -9.10 -3.94
C TYR A 323 -1.76 -10.61 -4.14
N LEU A 324 -2.08 -11.37 -3.09
CA LEU A 324 -2.27 -12.83 -3.19
C LEU A 324 -3.46 -13.18 -4.08
N SER A 325 -4.60 -12.48 -3.97
CA SER A 325 -5.76 -12.73 -4.83
C SER A 325 -5.43 -12.45 -6.30
N MET A 326 -4.68 -11.42 -6.60
CA MET A 326 -4.24 -11.09 -7.96
C MET A 326 -3.25 -12.13 -8.51
N GLN A 327 -2.35 -12.65 -7.68
CA GLN A 327 -1.43 -13.73 -8.09
C GLN A 327 -2.18 -15.05 -8.32
N LEU A 328 -3.14 -15.38 -7.46
CA LEU A 328 -4.00 -16.57 -7.66
C LEU A 328 -4.81 -16.47 -8.94
N GLU A 329 -5.38 -15.31 -9.26
CA GLU A 329 -6.11 -15.09 -10.51
C GLU A 329 -5.20 -15.23 -11.75
N LYS A 330 -3.98 -14.68 -11.71
CA LYS A 330 -3.00 -14.87 -12.79
C LYS A 330 -2.64 -16.33 -12.98
N SER A 331 -2.40 -17.06 -11.89
CA SER A 331 -2.10 -18.48 -11.93
C SER A 331 -3.29 -19.30 -12.46
N ALA A 332 -4.51 -18.98 -12.04
CA ALA A 332 -5.72 -19.62 -12.55
C ALA A 332 -5.87 -19.45 -14.08
N LYS A 333 -5.61 -18.24 -14.59
CA LYS A 333 -5.62 -17.98 -16.05
C LYS A 333 -4.54 -18.77 -16.79
N ALA A 334 -3.33 -18.88 -16.21
CA ALA A 334 -2.25 -19.66 -16.81
C ALA A 334 -2.61 -21.15 -16.88
N PHE A 335 -3.15 -21.74 -15.82
CA PHE A 335 -3.60 -23.13 -15.83
C PHE A 335 -4.77 -23.37 -16.78
N LYS A 336 -5.69 -22.41 -16.93
CA LYS A 336 -6.77 -22.47 -17.91
C LYS A 336 -6.21 -22.48 -19.36
N SER A 337 -5.23 -21.66 -19.65
CA SER A 337 -4.57 -21.68 -20.99
C SER A 337 -3.87 -23.00 -21.26
N LEU A 338 -3.27 -23.62 -20.22
CA LEU A 338 -2.67 -24.96 -20.36
C LEU A 338 -3.76 -26.03 -20.60
N GLU A 339 -4.86 -26.01 -19.86
CA GLU A 339 -6.02 -26.90 -20.09
C GLU A 339 -6.47 -26.80 -21.55
N GLU A 340 -6.73 -25.60 -22.06
CA GLU A 340 -7.15 -25.35 -23.42
C GLU A 340 -6.14 -25.88 -24.47
N CYS A 341 -4.84 -25.70 -24.21
CA CYS A 341 -3.78 -26.19 -25.06
C CYS A 341 -3.76 -27.72 -25.15
N PHE A 342 -3.86 -28.42 -24.00
CA PHE A 342 -3.89 -29.88 -23.95
C PHE A 342 -5.16 -30.46 -24.53
N SER A 343 -6.31 -29.84 -24.26
CA SER A 343 -7.61 -30.24 -24.80
C SER A 343 -7.64 -30.11 -26.33
N ASN A 344 -7.20 -28.97 -26.87
CA ASN A 344 -7.12 -28.73 -28.31
C ASN A 344 -6.13 -29.70 -29.01
N ALA A 345 -5.00 -30.02 -28.38
CA ALA A 345 -4.06 -31.00 -28.90
C ALA A 345 -4.63 -32.42 -28.89
N SER A 346 -5.47 -32.77 -27.93
CA SER A 346 -6.20 -34.03 -27.85
C SER A 346 -7.23 -34.12 -28.98
N GLU A 347 -8.07 -33.08 -29.15
CA GLU A 347 -9.11 -33.05 -30.20
C GLU A 347 -8.54 -33.08 -31.61
N LYS A 348 -7.44 -32.36 -31.90
CA LYS A 348 -6.77 -32.44 -33.22
C LYS A 348 -6.28 -33.85 -33.54
N ARG A 349 -5.77 -34.59 -32.56
CA ARG A 349 -5.34 -35.97 -32.74
C ARG A 349 -6.49 -36.93 -32.98
N LEU A 350 -7.61 -36.76 -32.27
CA LEU A 350 -8.83 -37.53 -32.52
C LEU A 350 -9.38 -37.31 -33.93
N LYS A 351 -9.36 -36.08 -34.44
CA LYS A 351 -9.76 -35.76 -35.82
C LYS A 351 -8.81 -36.34 -36.86
N SER A 352 -7.52 -36.38 -36.56
CA SER A 352 -6.52 -37.07 -37.44
C SER A 352 -6.75 -38.57 -37.46
N TYR A 353 -7.14 -39.18 -36.35
CA TYR A 353 -7.42 -40.60 -36.22
C TYR A 353 -8.55 -41.09 -37.14
N ASN A 354 -9.63 -40.34 -37.28
CA ASN A 354 -10.73 -40.74 -38.21
C ASN A 354 -10.36 -40.71 -39.70
N LYS A 355 -9.20 -40.15 -40.07
CA LYS A 355 -8.66 -40.21 -41.44
C LYS A 355 -7.74 -41.41 -41.67
N ASP A 356 -7.29 -42.09 -40.60
CA ASP A 356 -6.24 -43.09 -40.70
C ASP A 356 -6.66 -44.44 -41.35
N VAL A 357 -7.98 -44.75 -41.36
CA VAL A 357 -8.47 -45.96 -42.07
C VAL A 357 -8.27 -45.85 -43.57
N ALA A 358 -8.45 -44.66 -44.14
CA ALA A 358 -8.17 -44.45 -45.57
C ALA A 358 -6.67 -44.56 -45.87
N SER A 359 -5.82 -44.05 -44.98
CA SER A 359 -4.36 -44.12 -45.13
C SER A 359 -3.82 -45.55 -45.03
N LEU A 360 -4.49 -46.46 -44.29
CA LEU A 360 -4.14 -47.87 -44.29
C LEU A 360 -4.35 -48.51 -45.66
N PHE A 361 -5.43 -48.18 -46.37
CA PHE A 361 -5.69 -48.68 -47.69
C PHE A 361 -4.73 -48.12 -48.72
N ASP A 362 -4.43 -46.84 -48.64
CA ASP A 362 -3.48 -46.15 -49.47
C ASP A 362 -2.06 -46.80 -49.34
N GLU A 363 -1.62 -47.04 -48.10
CA GLU A 363 -0.33 -47.64 -47.81
C GLU A 363 -0.22 -49.09 -48.32
N VAL A 364 -1.27 -49.89 -48.20
CA VAL A 364 -1.32 -51.25 -48.78
C VAL A 364 -1.32 -51.18 -50.31
N ALA A 365 -2.06 -50.22 -50.90
CA ALA A 365 -2.12 -50.03 -52.33
C ALA A 365 -0.73 -49.62 -52.89
N ASP A 366 -0.06 -48.70 -52.23
CA ASP A 366 1.28 -48.26 -52.64
C ASP A 366 2.28 -49.42 -52.60
N ARG A 367 2.26 -50.29 -51.60
CA ARG A 367 3.17 -51.41 -51.46
C ARG A 367 2.91 -52.54 -52.43
N VAL A 368 1.65 -52.78 -52.74
CA VAL A 368 1.29 -53.98 -53.56
C VAL A 368 0.87 -53.61 -54.99
N CYS A 369 0.21 -52.48 -55.18
CA CYS A 369 -0.38 -52.08 -56.45
C CYS A 369 0.53 -51.16 -57.26
N GLU A 370 1.62 -50.61 -56.67
CA GLU A 370 2.60 -49.84 -57.42
C GLU A 370 3.26 -50.72 -58.48
N GLY A 371 3.21 -50.31 -59.77
CA GLY A 371 3.71 -51.04 -60.89
C GLY A 371 2.85 -52.23 -61.31
N CYS A 372 1.63 -52.43 -60.77
CA CYS A 372 0.73 -53.50 -61.19
C CYS A 372 -0.03 -53.09 -62.47
N PRO A 373 -0.05 -53.93 -63.52
CA PRO A 373 -0.76 -53.64 -64.78
C PRO A 373 -2.29 -53.39 -64.57
N ASN A 374 -2.87 -54.01 -63.57
CA ASN A 374 -4.32 -53.88 -63.26
C ASN A 374 -4.62 -52.72 -62.30
N ALA A 375 -3.65 -51.94 -61.82
CA ALA A 375 -3.86 -50.89 -60.83
C ALA A 375 -4.91 -49.87 -61.28
N VAL A 376 -4.78 -49.39 -62.54
CA VAL A 376 -5.73 -48.39 -63.09
C VAL A 376 -7.14 -48.99 -63.17
N LYS A 377 -7.30 -50.26 -63.54
CA LYS A 377 -8.57 -50.92 -63.60
C LYS A 377 -9.22 -51.11 -62.19
N CYS A 378 -8.38 -51.49 -61.22
CA CYS A 378 -8.88 -51.69 -59.82
C CYS A 378 -9.24 -50.38 -59.14
N TRP A 379 -8.43 -49.34 -59.28
CA TRP A 379 -8.54 -48.11 -58.52
C TRP A 379 -9.28 -46.96 -59.23
N GLN A 380 -9.47 -47.07 -60.56
CA GLN A 380 -10.19 -46.07 -61.34
C GLN A 380 -11.51 -46.63 -61.94
N SER A 381 -11.48 -47.68 -62.69
CA SER A 381 -12.66 -48.22 -63.40
C SER A 381 -13.58 -48.99 -62.46
N ASP A 382 -13.06 -49.83 -61.56
CA ASP A 382 -13.83 -50.72 -60.64
C ASP A 382 -13.65 -50.34 -59.16
N PHE A 383 -13.39 -49.05 -58.91
CA PHE A 383 -13.10 -48.52 -57.55
C PHE A 383 -14.09 -49.02 -56.49
N THR A 384 -15.37 -48.88 -56.73
CA THR A 384 -16.42 -49.23 -55.75
C THR A 384 -16.40 -50.72 -55.37
N ARG A 385 -16.09 -51.58 -56.32
CA ARG A 385 -16.04 -53.03 -56.06
C ARG A 385 -14.74 -53.43 -55.38
N THR A 386 -13.63 -52.82 -55.75
CA THR A 386 -12.31 -53.04 -55.14
C THR A 386 -12.41 -52.53 -53.66
N TYR A 387 -12.89 -51.33 -53.43
CA TYR A 387 -13.03 -50.75 -52.10
C TYR A 387 -13.93 -51.60 -51.20
N ARG A 388 -15.07 -52.07 -51.71
CA ARG A 388 -15.96 -52.96 -50.95
C ARG A 388 -15.28 -54.27 -50.57
N SER A 389 -14.50 -54.86 -51.44
CA SER A 389 -13.72 -56.07 -51.14
C SER A 389 -12.68 -55.84 -50.07
N ILE A 390 -11.99 -54.72 -50.11
CA ILE A 390 -10.98 -54.35 -49.09
C ILE A 390 -11.66 -54.06 -47.72
N MET A 391 -12.85 -53.46 -47.73
CA MET A 391 -13.61 -53.28 -46.49
C MET A 391 -14.03 -54.63 -45.88
N LEU A 392 -14.38 -55.62 -46.66
CA LEU A 392 -14.69 -56.98 -46.16
C LEU A 392 -13.41 -57.64 -45.59
N LEU A 393 -12.24 -57.39 -46.19
CA LEU A 393 -10.99 -57.88 -45.64
C LEU A 393 -10.63 -57.19 -44.31
N LEU A 394 -10.94 -55.89 -44.18
CA LEU A 394 -10.77 -55.15 -42.93
C LEU A 394 -11.66 -55.71 -41.82
N ASP A 395 -12.94 -55.91 -42.09
CA ASP A 395 -13.89 -56.52 -41.15
C ASP A 395 -13.45 -57.94 -40.71
N THR A 396 -12.89 -58.69 -41.65
CA THR A 396 -12.36 -60.02 -41.34
C THR A 396 -11.12 -60.00 -40.45
N ILE A 397 -10.19 -59.04 -40.68
CA ILE A 397 -8.99 -58.93 -39.85
C ILE A 397 -9.29 -58.33 -38.47
N GLU A 398 -10.27 -57.43 -38.40
CA GLU A 398 -10.76 -56.88 -37.11
C GLU A 398 -11.37 -57.98 -36.27
N THR A 399 -12.14 -58.90 -36.83
CA THR A 399 -12.83 -59.98 -36.11
C THR A 399 -11.93 -61.16 -35.79
N ARG A 400 -11.03 -61.56 -36.67
CA ARG A 400 -10.18 -62.74 -36.53
C ARG A 400 -8.73 -62.48 -36.12
N GLY A 401 -8.32 -61.20 -36.15
CA GLY A 401 -6.97 -60.76 -35.76
C GLY A 401 -5.89 -60.97 -36.86
N ILE A 402 -6.11 -61.87 -37.80
CA ILE A 402 -5.21 -62.16 -38.92
C ILE A 402 -6.03 -62.45 -40.18
N LEU A 403 -5.53 -62.02 -41.33
CA LEU A 403 -6.15 -62.28 -42.59
C LEU A 403 -5.44 -63.50 -43.26
N GLU A 404 -6.20 -64.59 -43.46
CA GLU A 404 -5.73 -65.75 -44.18
C GLU A 404 -6.13 -65.65 -45.63
N PHE A 405 -5.32 -66.28 -46.53
CA PHE A 405 -5.61 -66.31 -47.96
C PHE A 405 -6.97 -66.98 -48.28
N THR A 406 -7.39 -67.95 -47.47
CA THR A 406 -8.70 -68.62 -47.54
C THR A 406 -9.90 -67.67 -47.30
N SER A 407 -9.70 -66.64 -46.52
CA SER A 407 -10.73 -65.62 -46.14
C SER A 407 -10.91 -64.51 -47.18
N VAL A 408 -10.05 -64.46 -48.24
CA VAL A 408 -10.15 -63.46 -49.30
C VAL A 408 -11.31 -63.82 -50.27
N PRO A 409 -12.20 -62.86 -50.54
CA PRO A 409 -13.32 -63.11 -51.48
C PRO A 409 -12.83 -63.51 -52.90
N ASN A 410 -13.49 -64.49 -53.51
CA ASN A 410 -13.12 -64.94 -54.86
C ASN A 410 -13.17 -63.81 -55.90
N SER A 411 -14.14 -62.88 -55.71
CA SER A 411 -14.24 -61.68 -56.57
C SER A 411 -13.02 -60.76 -56.54
N PHE A 412 -12.19 -60.81 -55.46
CA PHE A 412 -10.95 -60.11 -55.37
C PHE A 412 -9.77 -60.91 -55.85
N LYS A 413 -9.74 -62.24 -55.56
CA LYS A 413 -8.72 -63.18 -56.04
C LYS A 413 -8.64 -63.22 -57.55
N ASP A 414 -9.76 -63.24 -58.23
CA ASP A 414 -9.85 -63.32 -59.70
C ASP A 414 -9.33 -62.06 -60.42
N LYS A 415 -9.30 -60.92 -59.70
CA LYS A 415 -8.86 -59.62 -60.24
C LYS A 415 -7.43 -59.23 -59.87
N CYS A 416 -7.01 -59.60 -58.68
CA CYS A 416 -5.72 -59.26 -58.12
C CYS A 416 -4.67 -60.21 -58.72
N LEU A 417 -3.62 -59.65 -59.32
CA LEU A 417 -2.52 -60.44 -59.86
C LEU A 417 -1.57 -60.99 -58.80
N ARG A 418 -1.60 -60.42 -57.61
CA ARG A 418 -0.72 -60.77 -56.47
C ARG A 418 -1.51 -60.87 -55.18
N PRO A 419 -2.53 -61.72 -55.09
CA PRO A 419 -3.42 -61.80 -53.93
C PRO A 419 -2.68 -62.24 -52.65
N ASP A 420 -1.68 -63.12 -52.78
CA ASP A 420 -0.85 -63.59 -51.67
C ASP A 420 -0.04 -62.48 -51.07
N LEU A 421 0.63 -61.69 -51.90
CA LEU A 421 1.37 -60.49 -51.39
C LEU A 421 0.45 -59.46 -50.78
N PHE A 422 -0.75 -59.28 -51.32
CA PHE A 422 -1.70 -58.39 -50.79
C PHE A 422 -2.15 -58.77 -49.34
N VAL A 423 -2.35 -60.06 -49.10
CA VAL A 423 -2.70 -60.59 -47.75
C VAL A 423 -1.55 -60.38 -46.77
N VAL A 424 -0.32 -60.63 -47.19
CA VAL A 424 0.86 -60.45 -46.33
C VAL A 424 1.07 -58.99 -45.98
N GLU A 425 1.03 -58.07 -46.94
CA GLU A 425 1.23 -56.66 -46.72
C GLU A 425 0.05 -56.07 -45.97
N PHE A 426 -1.19 -56.52 -46.22
CA PHE A 426 -2.36 -56.07 -45.48
C PHE A 426 -2.25 -56.41 -43.98
N ASN A 427 -1.85 -57.61 -43.64
CA ASN A 427 -1.57 -58.02 -42.26
C ASN A 427 -0.47 -57.18 -41.62
N HIS A 428 0.61 -56.93 -42.36
CA HIS A 428 1.73 -56.14 -41.87
C HIS A 428 1.33 -54.68 -41.57
N VAL A 429 0.66 -54.03 -42.53
CA VAL A 429 0.20 -52.64 -42.40
C VAL A 429 -0.87 -52.54 -41.32
N TYR A 430 -1.77 -53.53 -41.21
CA TYR A 430 -2.79 -53.56 -40.14
C TYR A 430 -2.16 -53.68 -38.75
N GLU A 431 -1.13 -54.49 -38.56
CA GLU A 431 -0.42 -54.58 -37.26
C GLU A 431 0.29 -53.27 -36.91
N LEU A 432 0.89 -52.57 -37.87
CA LEU A 432 1.46 -51.23 -37.66
C LEU A 432 0.40 -50.23 -37.33
N TYR A 433 -0.74 -50.26 -38.02
CA TYR A 433 -1.90 -49.45 -37.77
C TYR A 433 -2.42 -49.66 -36.35
N LYS A 434 -2.63 -50.91 -35.92
CA LYS A 434 -3.08 -51.27 -34.58
C LYS A 434 -2.14 -50.77 -33.47
N LYS A 435 -0.80 -50.93 -33.67
CA LYS A 435 0.19 -50.38 -32.72
C LYS A 435 0.14 -48.86 -32.63
N ASN A 436 -0.03 -48.18 -33.75
CA ASN A 436 -0.16 -46.73 -33.80
C ASN A 436 -1.48 -46.27 -33.11
N LEU A 437 -2.54 -47.07 -33.26
CA LEU A 437 -3.85 -46.84 -32.67
C LEU A 437 -3.81 -46.88 -31.15
N VAL A 438 -3.22 -47.92 -30.56
CA VAL A 438 -3.02 -48.08 -29.14
C VAL A 438 -2.17 -46.91 -28.61
N ARG A 439 -1.06 -46.61 -29.26
CA ARG A 439 -0.14 -45.55 -28.85
C ARG A 439 -0.79 -44.17 -28.92
N THR A 440 -1.65 -43.93 -29.91
CA THR A 440 -2.42 -42.67 -30.03
C THR A 440 -3.51 -42.58 -28.98
N GLY A 441 -4.22 -43.67 -28.73
CA GLY A 441 -5.24 -43.77 -27.69
C GLY A 441 -4.66 -43.49 -26.30
N GLU A 442 -3.54 -44.12 -25.95
CA GLU A 442 -2.85 -43.83 -24.66
C GLU A 442 -2.38 -42.40 -24.57
N ALA A 443 -1.85 -41.81 -25.63
CA ALA A 443 -1.42 -40.42 -25.65
C ALA A 443 -2.60 -39.44 -25.54
N VAL A 444 -3.73 -39.75 -26.15
CA VAL A 444 -4.97 -38.94 -26.03
C VAL A 444 -5.51 -39.02 -24.62
N THR A 445 -5.62 -40.22 -24.04
CA THR A 445 -6.10 -40.42 -22.67
C THR A 445 -5.21 -39.75 -21.66
N SER A 446 -3.89 -39.84 -21.79
CA SER A 446 -2.93 -39.18 -20.93
C SER A 446 -3.06 -37.65 -20.99
N ARG A 447 -3.23 -37.08 -22.18
CA ARG A 447 -3.43 -35.63 -22.35
C ARG A 447 -4.75 -35.12 -21.80
N ASP A 448 -5.82 -35.89 -21.95
CA ASP A 448 -7.13 -35.55 -21.37
C ASP A 448 -7.08 -35.56 -19.83
N LEU A 449 -6.37 -36.53 -19.26
CA LEU A 449 -6.13 -36.58 -17.82
C LEU A 449 -5.37 -35.33 -17.33
N VAL A 450 -4.32 -34.94 -18.03
CA VAL A 450 -3.53 -33.73 -17.72
C VAL A 450 -4.38 -32.46 -17.89
N ALA A 451 -5.20 -32.37 -18.94
CA ALA A 451 -6.13 -31.26 -19.14
C ALA A 451 -7.13 -31.14 -17.98
N ARG A 452 -7.70 -32.25 -17.51
CA ARG A 452 -8.58 -32.28 -16.33
C ARG A 452 -7.87 -31.82 -15.07
N GLN A 453 -6.63 -32.25 -14.84
CA GLN A 453 -5.83 -31.80 -13.69
C GLN A 453 -5.61 -30.28 -13.72
N TYR A 454 -5.26 -29.71 -14.87
CA TYR A 454 -5.10 -28.26 -15.01
C TYR A 454 -6.41 -27.51 -14.82
N LYS A 455 -7.53 -28.06 -15.27
CA LYS A 455 -8.87 -27.50 -15.03
C LYS A 455 -9.20 -27.42 -13.53
N GLU A 456 -8.96 -28.51 -12.81
CA GLU A 456 -9.18 -28.55 -11.35
C GLU A 456 -8.24 -27.56 -10.63
N MET A 457 -6.97 -27.51 -11.00
CA MET A 457 -6.01 -26.53 -10.43
C MET A 457 -6.46 -25.09 -10.71
N SER A 458 -6.91 -24.78 -11.92
CA SER A 458 -7.46 -23.46 -12.27
C SER A 458 -8.66 -23.11 -11.41
N SER A 459 -9.59 -24.04 -11.24
CA SER A 459 -10.80 -23.83 -10.44
C SER A 459 -10.50 -23.62 -8.95
N LEU A 460 -9.58 -24.39 -8.40
CA LEU A 460 -9.14 -24.26 -7.00
C LEU A 460 -8.48 -22.89 -6.75
N MET A 461 -7.63 -22.42 -7.67
CA MET A 461 -6.98 -21.11 -7.55
C MET A 461 -7.97 -19.95 -7.71
N ASP A 462 -8.90 -20.03 -8.64
CA ASP A 462 -9.94 -19.02 -8.85
C ASP A 462 -10.89 -18.95 -7.64
N ASN A 463 -11.31 -20.10 -7.11
CA ASN A 463 -12.13 -20.18 -5.90
C ASN A 463 -11.37 -19.68 -4.68
N GLY A 464 -10.08 -20.01 -4.53
CA GLY A 464 -9.20 -19.51 -3.47
C GLY A 464 -9.08 -17.99 -3.51
N GLY A 465 -8.88 -17.40 -4.70
CA GLY A 465 -8.86 -15.96 -4.90
C GLY A 465 -10.20 -15.29 -4.53
N LYS A 466 -11.32 -15.85 -4.96
CA LYS A 466 -12.66 -15.37 -4.63
C LYS A 466 -12.99 -15.50 -3.14
N TYR A 467 -12.54 -16.57 -2.47
CA TYR A 467 -12.71 -16.76 -1.05
C TYR A 467 -11.92 -15.73 -0.24
N MET A 468 -10.68 -15.47 -0.61
CA MET A 468 -9.86 -14.40 -0.04
C MET A 468 -10.53 -13.03 -0.22
N PHE A 469 -11.08 -12.75 -1.39
CA PHE A 469 -11.81 -11.51 -1.67
C PHE A 469 -13.11 -11.39 -0.86
N ARG A 470 -13.88 -12.47 -0.70
CA ARG A 470 -15.12 -12.48 0.14
C ARG A 470 -14.80 -12.25 1.61
N LEU A 471 -13.77 -12.86 2.15
CA LEU A 471 -13.32 -12.61 3.52
C LEU A 471 -12.91 -11.13 3.72
N TYR A 472 -12.38 -10.50 2.69
CA TYR A 472 -12.08 -9.08 2.68
C TYR A 472 -13.35 -8.22 2.77
N VAL A 473 -14.33 -8.47 1.90
CA VAL A 473 -15.60 -7.72 1.84
C VAL A 473 -16.39 -7.87 3.14
N GLN A 474 -16.50 -9.08 3.69
CA GLN A 474 -17.22 -9.33 4.95
C GLN A 474 -16.57 -8.64 6.16
N ARG A 475 -15.24 -8.56 6.26
CA ARG A 475 -14.56 -7.82 7.33
C ARG A 475 -14.59 -6.31 7.14
N GLY A 476 -14.67 -5.82 5.91
CA GLY A 476 -14.82 -4.39 5.61
C GLY A 476 -16.23 -3.84 5.93
N PHE A 477 -17.27 -4.65 5.80
CA PHE A 477 -18.67 -4.29 6.10
C PHE A 477 -19.16 -4.77 7.47
N GLY A 478 -18.44 -5.70 8.13
CA GLY A 478 -18.88 -6.34 9.39
C GLY A 478 -18.54 -5.58 10.67
N GLY A 479 -18.09 -4.32 10.61
CA GLY A 479 -17.77 -3.51 11.78
C GLY A 479 -18.96 -2.95 12.56
N ASN A 480 -20.21 -3.28 12.21
CA ASN A 480 -21.40 -2.62 12.80
C ASN A 480 -22.52 -3.53 13.32
N THR A 481 -22.26 -4.81 13.63
CA THR A 481 -23.33 -5.69 14.11
C THR A 481 -22.94 -6.55 15.33
N TYR A 482 -22.22 -5.99 16.31
CA TYR A 482 -22.16 -6.57 17.64
C TYR A 482 -22.26 -5.46 18.69
N CYS A 483 -23.49 -4.93 18.87
CA CYS A 483 -23.97 -4.28 20.07
C CYS A 483 -25.50 -4.26 20.03
N ARG A 484 -26.12 -5.42 20.27
CA ARG A 484 -27.49 -5.58 20.83
C ARG A 484 -27.70 -7.09 21.09
N ALA A 485 -27.39 -7.50 22.27
CA ALA A 485 -28.13 -8.45 23.10
C ALA A 485 -27.56 -8.33 24.52
#